data_d60a2a23a12dacbe8edf2c39de2c7721
#
_entry.id   d60a2a23a12dacbe8edf2c39de2c7721
#
_cell.length_a   1.000
_cell.length_b   1.000
_cell.length_c   1.000
_cell.angle_alpha   90.00
_cell.angle_beta   90.00
_cell.angle_gamma   90.00
#
_symmetry.space_group_name_H-M   'P 1'
#
loop_
_entity.id
_entity.type
_entity.pdbx_description
1 polymer ?
#
loop_
_entity_poly.entity_id
_entity_poly.type
_entity_poly.pdbx_seq_one_letter_code
_entity_poly.pdbx_strand_id
1 'polypeptide(L)'
;MLASGGSNISDPNELATPESFAAAMKMSPNFKINLDIGHFTAANYDAVAFLREHHADITNLHLKDRKKNQGDNVPWGQGDTPITQVLQLLKKEKWPVRAYVEYEHRGTAGAVNEVKTCFDYVKRALA
;
A
#
# COMPACT_ATOMS: atom_id res chain seq x y z
N MET A 1 -12.93 -9.80 -9.41
CA MET A 1 -13.01 -8.42 -8.93
C MET A 1 -12.05 -8.22 -7.78
N LEU A 2 -11.32 -7.14 -7.77
CA LEU A 2 -10.37 -6.82 -6.73
C LEU A 2 -11.02 -5.93 -5.67
N ALA A 3 -10.80 -6.25 -4.41
CA ALA A 3 -11.09 -5.34 -3.30
C ALA A 3 -9.91 -4.37 -3.17
N SER A 4 -10.17 -3.07 -3.14
CA SER A 4 -9.13 -2.04 -3.01
C SER A 4 -9.18 -1.39 -1.64
N GLY A 5 -8.01 -0.97 -1.13
CA GLY A 5 -7.91 -0.21 0.10
C GLY A 5 -8.48 1.19 -0.06
N GLY A 6 -9.44 1.55 0.78
CA GLY A 6 -10.01 2.89 0.82
C GLY A 6 -9.22 3.85 1.70
N SER A 7 -9.46 5.14 1.53
CA SER A 7 -8.80 6.20 2.29
C SER A 7 -9.50 6.57 3.60
N ASN A 8 -10.77 6.23 3.73
CA ASN A 8 -11.61 6.62 4.87
C ASN A 8 -12.13 5.41 5.64
N ILE A 9 -11.56 5.16 6.80
CA ILE A 9 -11.97 4.05 7.68
C ILE A 9 -13.37 4.21 8.28
N SER A 10 -13.93 5.40 8.21
CA SER A 10 -15.27 5.68 8.72
C SER A 10 -16.37 5.46 7.68
N ASP A 11 -16.01 5.28 6.41
CA ASP A 11 -16.98 5.01 5.36
C ASP A 11 -17.28 3.51 5.28
N PRO A 12 -18.53 3.09 5.56
CA PRO A 12 -18.89 1.67 5.50
C PRO A 12 -18.86 1.08 4.08
N ASN A 13 -18.74 1.93 3.07
CA ASN A 13 -18.63 1.50 1.67
C ASN A 13 -17.19 1.30 1.21
N GLU A 14 -16.20 1.66 2.03
CA GLU A 14 -14.79 1.49 1.71
C GLU A 14 -14.19 0.25 2.38
N LEU A 15 -13.30 -0.42 1.65
CA LEU A 15 -12.51 -1.53 2.16
C LEU A 15 -11.22 -0.97 2.78
N ALA A 16 -11.30 -0.50 4.00
CA ALA A 16 -10.21 0.21 4.66
C ALA A 16 -9.66 -0.51 5.91
N THR A 17 -10.32 -1.57 6.36
CA THR A 17 -9.94 -2.32 7.58
C THR A 17 -9.64 -3.78 7.26
N PRO A 18 -8.79 -4.48 8.07
CA PRO A 18 -8.57 -5.91 7.91
C PRO A 18 -9.86 -6.73 7.90
N GLU A 19 -10.82 -6.36 8.74
CA GLU A 19 -12.13 -7.04 8.85
C GLU A 19 -12.96 -6.87 7.58
N SER A 20 -12.94 -5.67 6.96
CA SER A 20 -13.66 -5.41 5.71
C SER A 20 -13.06 -6.21 4.54
N PHE A 21 -11.74 -6.34 4.46
CA PHE A 21 -11.09 -7.21 3.50
C PHE A 21 -11.46 -8.69 3.71
N ALA A 22 -11.41 -9.16 4.96
CA ALA A 22 -11.78 -10.53 5.29
C ALA A 22 -13.24 -10.84 4.91
N ALA A 23 -14.16 -9.91 5.16
CA ALA A 23 -15.57 -10.04 4.77
C ALA A 23 -15.73 -10.11 3.24
N ALA A 24 -15.04 -9.22 2.51
CA ALA A 24 -15.08 -9.22 1.04
C ALA A 24 -14.53 -10.52 0.45
N MET A 25 -13.43 -11.06 0.98
CA MET A 25 -12.82 -12.32 0.52
C MET A 25 -13.76 -13.52 0.68
N LYS A 26 -14.66 -13.50 1.65
CA LYS A 26 -15.66 -14.56 1.85
C LYS A 26 -16.80 -14.54 0.83
N MET A 27 -16.99 -13.43 0.13
CA MET A 27 -18.10 -13.27 -0.83
C MET A 27 -17.86 -14.07 -2.12
N SER A 28 -16.61 -14.25 -2.53
CA SER A 28 -16.28 -14.99 -3.75
C SER A 28 -14.82 -15.47 -3.72
N PRO A 29 -14.55 -16.72 -4.20
CA PRO A 29 -13.18 -17.22 -4.35
C PRO A 29 -12.39 -16.47 -5.44
N ASN A 30 -13.07 -15.72 -6.29
CA ASN A 30 -12.46 -14.90 -7.34
C ASN A 30 -12.05 -13.50 -6.87
N PHE A 31 -12.41 -13.12 -5.66
CA PHE A 31 -11.98 -11.85 -5.10
C PHE A 31 -10.52 -11.95 -4.65
N LYS A 32 -9.76 -10.91 -4.97
CA LYS A 32 -8.38 -10.73 -4.52
C LYS A 32 -8.19 -9.27 -4.09
N ILE A 33 -7.22 -9.06 -3.23
CA ILE A 33 -6.97 -7.76 -2.62
C ILE A 33 -5.98 -6.96 -3.49
N ASN A 34 -6.35 -5.73 -3.79
CA ASN A 34 -5.46 -4.66 -4.21
C ASN A 34 -5.21 -3.77 -2.98
N LEU A 35 -4.05 -3.92 -2.34
CA LEU A 35 -3.77 -3.24 -1.08
C LEU A 35 -3.01 -1.93 -1.31
N ASP A 36 -3.60 -0.82 -0.89
CA ASP A 36 -2.88 0.44 -0.76
C ASP A 36 -2.23 0.51 0.63
N ILE A 37 -0.91 0.36 0.67
CA ILE A 37 -0.17 0.33 1.96
C ILE A 37 -0.10 1.71 2.62
N GLY A 38 -0.21 2.79 1.87
CA GLY A 38 -0.27 4.15 2.43
C GLY A 38 -1.59 4.42 3.13
N HIS A 39 -2.71 4.09 2.51
CA HIS A 39 -4.02 4.20 3.16
C HIS A 39 -4.12 3.29 4.38
N PHE A 40 -3.61 2.06 4.28
CA PHE A 40 -3.60 1.11 5.37
C PHE A 40 -2.78 1.62 6.58
N THR A 41 -1.62 2.22 6.32
CA THR A 41 -0.78 2.85 7.35
C THR A 41 -1.46 4.07 7.96
N ALA A 42 -2.09 4.92 7.14
CA ALA A 42 -2.83 6.09 7.63
C ALA A 42 -4.00 5.71 8.53
N ALA A 43 -4.59 4.53 8.30
CA ALA A 43 -5.61 3.94 9.17
C ALA A 43 -5.03 3.27 10.44
N ASN A 44 -3.73 3.41 10.69
CA ASN A 44 -2.99 2.85 11.82
C ASN A 44 -2.87 1.32 11.83
N TYR A 45 -2.97 0.67 10.67
CA TYR A 45 -2.76 -0.77 10.54
C TYR A 45 -1.32 -1.09 10.09
N ASP A 46 -0.85 -2.28 10.45
CA ASP A 46 0.47 -2.78 10.09
C ASP A 46 0.42 -3.48 8.73
N ALA A 47 0.91 -2.78 7.68
CA ALA A 47 0.92 -3.30 6.31
C ALA A 47 1.87 -4.50 6.16
N VAL A 48 2.97 -4.55 6.89
CA VAL A 48 3.93 -5.68 6.82
C VAL A 48 3.31 -6.94 7.43
N ALA A 49 2.68 -6.83 8.60
CA ALA A 49 2.01 -7.95 9.24
C ALA A 49 0.84 -8.47 8.39
N PHE A 50 0.03 -7.56 7.85
CA PHE A 50 -1.10 -7.92 6.99
C PHE A 50 -0.63 -8.64 5.71
N LEU A 51 0.44 -8.14 5.08
CA LEU A 51 1.01 -8.76 3.88
C LEU A 51 1.54 -10.17 4.18
N ARG A 52 2.21 -10.38 5.32
CA ARG A 52 2.68 -11.72 5.73
C ARG A 52 1.53 -12.70 5.90
N GLU A 53 0.43 -12.27 6.49
CA GLU A 53 -0.73 -13.11 6.77
C GLU A 53 -1.58 -13.39 5.51
N HIS A 54 -1.71 -12.40 4.61
CA HIS A 54 -2.68 -12.44 3.52
C HIS A 54 -2.06 -12.41 2.11
N HIS A 55 -0.74 -12.59 1.95
CA HIS A 55 -0.06 -12.49 0.65
C HIS A 55 -0.69 -13.36 -0.45
N ALA A 56 -1.25 -14.52 -0.11
CA ALA A 56 -1.90 -15.40 -1.06
C ALA A 56 -3.19 -14.81 -1.68
N ASP A 57 -3.80 -13.85 -0.98
CA ASP A 57 -5.01 -13.16 -1.42
C ASP A 57 -4.74 -11.76 -1.97
N ILE A 58 -3.50 -11.29 -1.90
CA ILE A 58 -3.08 -9.99 -2.42
C ILE A 58 -2.43 -10.18 -3.80
N THR A 59 -2.96 -9.51 -4.82
CA THR A 59 -2.40 -9.56 -6.18
C THR A 59 -1.47 -8.39 -6.47
N ASN A 60 -1.75 -7.23 -5.90
CA ASN A 60 -0.95 -6.03 -6.12
C ASN A 60 -1.05 -5.06 -4.95
N LEU A 61 -0.02 -4.22 -4.87
CA LEU A 61 0.09 -3.14 -3.90
C LEU A 61 0.14 -1.80 -4.61
N HIS A 62 -0.46 -0.78 -4.01
CA HIS A 62 -0.14 0.61 -4.31
C HIS A 62 0.82 1.12 -3.25
N LEU A 63 1.92 1.72 -3.72
CA LEU A 63 2.96 2.28 -2.88
C LEU A 63 2.84 3.79 -2.87
N LYS A 64 2.55 4.35 -1.72
CA LYS A 64 2.62 5.78 -1.43
C LYS A 64 3.03 5.99 0.02
N ASP A 65 3.55 7.15 0.33
CA ASP A 65 3.95 7.45 1.71
C ASP A 65 2.93 8.38 2.36
N ARG A 66 2.41 7.97 3.50
CA ARG A 66 1.44 8.73 4.30
C ARG A 66 1.82 8.76 5.77
N LYS A 67 1.36 9.77 6.45
CA LYS A 67 1.40 9.83 7.91
C LYS A 67 0.25 9.03 8.52
N LYS A 68 0.50 8.45 9.70
CA LYS A 68 -0.54 7.80 10.53
C LYS A 68 -1.65 8.77 10.93
N ASN A 69 -2.69 8.25 11.56
CA ASN A 69 -3.85 9.01 12.05
C ASN A 69 -4.55 9.81 10.93
N GLN A 70 -4.78 9.14 9.80
CA GLN A 70 -5.38 9.75 8.60
C GLN A 70 -4.58 10.95 8.08
N GLY A 71 -3.26 10.94 8.30
CA GLY A 71 -2.38 12.02 7.89
C GLY A 71 -2.16 12.11 6.38
N ASP A 72 -1.49 13.19 5.97
CA ASP A 72 -1.29 13.53 4.56
C ASP A 72 -0.38 12.56 3.81
N ASN A 73 -0.52 12.55 2.49
CA ASN A 73 0.48 12.04 1.59
C ASN A 73 1.71 12.95 1.63
N VAL A 74 2.89 12.35 1.76
CA VAL A 74 4.17 13.07 1.86
C VAL A 74 5.19 12.48 0.89
N PRO A 75 6.27 13.21 0.58
CA PRO A 75 7.38 12.65 -0.18
C PRO A 75 7.91 11.37 0.46
N TRP A 76 8.27 10.40 -0.35
CA TRP A 76 8.68 9.08 0.12
C TRP A 76 9.90 9.14 1.05
N GLY A 77 9.79 8.45 2.17
CA GLY A 77 10.76 8.48 3.27
C GLY A 77 10.48 9.52 4.35
N GLN A 78 9.46 10.36 4.16
CA GLN A 78 9.06 11.37 5.15
C GLN A 78 7.80 10.98 5.93
N GLY A 79 7.14 9.90 5.52
CA GLY A 79 5.93 9.38 6.14
C GLY A 79 6.19 8.22 7.11
N ASP A 80 5.10 7.50 7.36
CA ASP A 80 5.08 6.36 8.28
C ASP A 80 4.84 5.03 7.54
N THR A 81 4.62 5.06 6.22
CA THR A 81 4.38 3.86 5.41
C THR A 81 5.66 3.03 5.33
N PRO A 82 5.65 1.73 5.67
CA PRO A 82 6.84 0.90 5.70
C PRO A 82 7.24 0.41 4.29
N ILE A 83 7.45 1.34 3.35
CA ILE A 83 7.70 1.03 1.93
C ILE A 83 8.94 0.14 1.77
N THR A 84 10.05 0.52 2.40
CA THR A 84 11.31 -0.25 2.32
C THR A 84 11.14 -1.67 2.85
N GLN A 85 10.51 -1.83 4.01
CA GLN A 85 10.26 -3.14 4.63
C GLN A 85 9.38 -4.02 3.76
N VAL A 86 8.32 -3.44 3.17
CA VAL A 86 7.42 -4.14 2.25
C VAL A 86 8.17 -4.60 0.99
N LEU A 87 8.95 -3.73 0.37
CA LEU A 87 9.71 -4.07 -0.83
C LEU A 87 10.75 -5.17 -0.56
N GLN A 88 11.48 -5.05 0.56
CA GLN A 88 12.45 -6.07 0.97
C GLN A 88 11.79 -7.40 1.29
N LEU A 89 10.60 -7.39 1.89
CA LEU A 89 9.81 -8.60 2.14
C LEU A 89 9.42 -9.28 0.84
N LEU A 90 8.86 -8.53 -0.13
CA LEU A 90 8.51 -9.07 -1.45
C LEU A 90 9.73 -9.68 -2.16
N LYS A 91 10.87 -9.01 -2.12
CA LYS A 91 12.13 -9.51 -2.71
C LYS A 91 12.59 -10.81 -2.05
N LYS A 92 12.55 -10.87 -0.71
CA LYS A 92 12.98 -12.04 0.07
C LYS A 92 12.08 -13.25 -0.16
N GLU A 93 10.79 -13.08 -0.04
CA GLU A 93 9.80 -14.16 -0.08
C GLU A 93 9.43 -14.57 -1.52
N LYS A 94 9.75 -13.73 -2.51
CA LYS A 94 9.44 -13.96 -3.94
C LYS A 94 7.95 -14.21 -4.22
N TRP A 95 7.08 -13.60 -3.43
CA TRP A 95 5.65 -13.69 -3.68
C TRP A 95 5.29 -13.00 -4.99
N PRO A 96 4.33 -13.55 -5.78
CA PRO A 96 3.92 -12.98 -7.06
C PRO A 96 2.99 -11.77 -6.87
N VAL A 97 3.38 -10.82 -6.04
CA VAL A 97 2.64 -9.59 -5.75
C VAL A 97 3.29 -8.44 -6.48
N ARG A 98 2.53 -7.73 -7.31
CA ARG A 98 3.01 -6.57 -8.06
C ARG A 98 2.91 -5.32 -7.18
N ALA A 99 3.90 -4.45 -7.26
CA ALA A 99 3.91 -3.18 -6.55
C ALA A 99 3.94 -2.02 -7.55
N TYR A 100 2.99 -1.09 -7.41
CA TYR A 100 2.84 0.07 -8.27
C TYR A 100 3.19 1.34 -7.49
N VAL A 101 4.04 2.17 -8.11
CA VAL A 101 4.36 3.50 -7.57
C VAL A 101 3.16 4.42 -7.79
N GLU A 102 2.69 5.05 -6.73
CA GLU A 102 1.61 6.02 -6.78
C GLU A 102 2.10 7.37 -6.23
N TYR A 103 2.02 8.40 -7.07
CA TYR A 103 2.39 9.76 -6.73
C TYR A 103 1.15 10.56 -6.36
N GLU A 104 0.97 10.85 -5.07
CA GLU A 104 -0.14 11.65 -4.55
C GLU A 104 0.30 12.77 -3.61
N HIS A 105 1.58 12.85 -3.25
CA HIS A 105 2.06 13.93 -2.42
C HIS A 105 2.26 15.22 -3.22
N ARG A 106 2.25 16.35 -2.53
CA ARG A 106 2.60 17.64 -3.16
C ARG A 106 4.10 17.71 -3.38
N GLY A 107 4.50 17.85 -4.63
CA GLY A 107 5.89 18.04 -5.03
C GLY A 107 6.06 19.32 -5.84
N THR A 108 7.30 19.80 -5.96
CA THR A 108 7.65 21.04 -6.65
C THR A 108 8.41 20.81 -7.95
N ALA A 109 8.87 19.57 -8.20
CA ALA A 109 9.71 19.23 -9.36
C ALA A 109 8.90 18.81 -10.61
N GLY A 110 7.58 18.79 -10.52
CA GLY A 110 6.68 18.30 -11.57
C GLY A 110 6.49 16.78 -11.51
N ALA A 111 5.33 16.31 -11.96
CA ALA A 111 4.88 14.92 -11.77
C ALA A 111 5.90 13.87 -12.27
N VAL A 112 6.50 14.10 -13.45
CA VAL A 112 7.48 13.15 -14.03
C VAL A 112 8.71 13.00 -13.13
N ASN A 113 9.25 14.11 -12.63
CA ASN A 113 10.44 14.10 -11.77
C ASN A 113 10.10 13.53 -10.38
N GLU A 114 8.93 13.81 -9.86
CA GLU A 114 8.47 13.25 -8.58
C GLU A 114 8.30 11.73 -8.67
N VAL A 115 7.68 11.22 -9.72
CA VAL A 115 7.57 9.77 -9.97
C VAL A 115 8.96 9.14 -10.12
N LYS A 116 9.87 9.80 -10.85
CA LYS A 116 11.26 9.34 -10.97
C LYS A 116 11.93 9.24 -9.59
N THR A 117 11.74 10.21 -8.73
CA THR A 117 12.27 10.21 -7.35
C THR A 117 11.71 9.02 -6.53
N CYS A 118 10.41 8.73 -6.67
CA CYS A 118 9.81 7.55 -6.06
C CYS A 118 10.45 6.24 -6.59
N PHE A 119 10.68 6.14 -7.89
CA PHE A 119 11.37 4.99 -8.49
C PHE A 119 12.81 4.84 -7.99
N ASP A 120 13.55 5.93 -7.85
CA ASP A 120 14.91 5.90 -7.31
C ASP A 120 14.91 5.45 -5.82
N TYR A 121 13.87 5.80 -5.08
CA TYR A 121 13.65 5.25 -3.72
C TYR A 121 13.47 3.73 -3.77
N VAL A 122 12.62 3.21 -4.67
CA VAL A 122 12.42 1.76 -4.84
C VAL A 122 13.75 1.05 -5.16
N LYS A 123 14.53 1.59 -6.09
CA LYS A 123 15.83 1.01 -6.46
C LYS A 123 16.78 0.93 -5.26
N ARG A 124 16.85 2.00 -4.45
CA ARG A 124 17.68 1.98 -3.23
C ARG A 124 17.17 0.98 -2.21
N ALA A 125 15.86 0.87 -2.03
CA ALA A 125 15.27 -0.09 -1.09
C ALA A 125 15.53 -1.55 -1.49
N LEU A 126 15.69 -1.82 -2.78
CA LEU A 126 15.91 -3.16 -3.34
C LEU A 126 17.39 -3.47 -3.65
N ALA A 127 18.24 -2.51 -3.50
CA ALA A 127 19.67 -2.67 -3.77
C ALA A 127 20.36 -3.74 -2.89
#